data_05deb1b2409f3f45184aa1e81b62a106
#
_entry.id   05deb1b2409f3f45184aa1e81b62a106
#
_cell.length_a   1.000
_cell.length_b   1.000
_cell.length_c   1.000
_cell.angle_alpha   90.00
_cell.angle_beta   90.00
_cell.angle_gamma   90.00
#
_symmetry.space_group_name_H-M   'P 1'
#
loop_
_entity.id
_entity.type
_entity.pdbx_description
1 polymer ?
#
loop_
_entity_poly.entity_id
_entity_poly.type
_entity_poly.pdbx_seq_one_letter_code
_entity_poly.pdbx_strand_id
1 'polypeptide(L)'
;MDLKTSYQQHVDKYASEVAALRRKNNGFITGELLSFGAILTFVVCYIAMDEGSSRWLLGAVLALIAYFNIRRLDDKNKEKIAHLSALLAVYQNEIRALEGDFSSFEMGNQYQNPQHAYSFDLDVFGRDSLFHRICRTITTGGSDALARNLSLQTPLKAEEIARRVALQKELAGDEQQGELWRMEFLALGERNKKQVLDAPDPDNSHRLHVDMAAEPVRRVVGYRKIDSSAVAEAIRKVSAMAVPAWYGSKASLLLGWAFIIGVCSSVLLSVFGVISVNVPLWWVMIQYMVVFFVCKQTLDKIDSHGGKLRDQLVAYSQILQLVARRHFRSELGLQMQSTLSEALPSFVQLEKILKGYDRRGNFLGLFFTDAFMLS
;
A
#
# COMPACT_ATOMS: atom_id res chain seq x y z
N MET A 1 -10.39 13.46 -31.84
CA MET A 1 -9.41 14.14 -30.99
C MET A 1 -8.14 13.29 -31.02
N ASP A 2 -6.97 13.87 -31.15
CA ASP A 2 -5.74 13.09 -31.14
C ASP A 2 -5.53 12.48 -29.75
N LEU A 3 -5.15 11.21 -29.66
CA LEU A 3 -4.96 10.46 -28.41
C LEU A 3 -3.98 11.16 -27.47
N LYS A 4 -2.90 11.72 -28.02
CA LYS A 4 -1.91 12.51 -27.28
C LYS A 4 -2.54 13.74 -26.63
N THR A 5 -3.41 14.44 -27.34
CA THR A 5 -4.12 15.61 -26.80
C THR A 5 -5.07 15.24 -25.67
N SER A 6 -5.77 14.11 -25.80
CA SER A 6 -6.62 13.57 -24.72
C SER A 6 -5.81 13.26 -23.47
N TYR A 7 -4.69 12.56 -23.62
CA TYR A 7 -3.82 12.25 -22.48
C TYR A 7 -3.21 13.49 -21.84
N GLN A 8 -2.83 14.51 -22.64
CA GLN A 8 -2.32 15.76 -22.10
C GLN A 8 -3.36 16.50 -21.24
N GLN A 9 -4.63 16.49 -21.63
CA GLN A 9 -5.71 17.07 -20.81
C GLN A 9 -5.83 16.36 -19.45
N HIS A 10 -5.70 15.03 -19.40
CA HIS A 10 -5.69 14.30 -18.15
C HIS A 10 -4.47 14.64 -17.28
N VAL A 11 -3.28 14.78 -17.89
CA VAL A 11 -2.06 15.21 -17.20
C VAL A 11 -2.26 16.57 -16.55
N ASP A 12 -2.76 17.57 -17.29
CA ASP A 12 -2.96 18.94 -16.78
C ASP A 12 -4.00 18.95 -15.65
N LYS A 13 -5.10 18.20 -15.81
CA LYS A 13 -6.12 18.05 -14.79
C LYS A 13 -5.55 17.45 -13.51
N TYR A 14 -4.92 16.27 -13.58
CA TYR A 14 -4.39 15.59 -12.39
C TYR A 14 -3.22 16.35 -11.75
N ALA A 15 -2.37 17.01 -12.53
CA ALA A 15 -1.31 17.87 -12.00
C ALA A 15 -1.87 19.03 -11.17
N SER A 16 -2.93 19.68 -11.65
CA SER A 16 -3.60 20.77 -10.91
C SER A 16 -4.26 20.26 -9.62
N GLU A 17 -4.93 19.11 -9.66
CA GLU A 17 -5.57 18.50 -8.50
C GLU A 17 -4.53 18.08 -7.44
N VAL A 18 -3.42 17.46 -7.85
CA VAL A 18 -2.31 17.09 -6.95
C VAL A 18 -1.70 18.34 -6.30
N ALA A 19 -1.49 19.42 -7.07
CA ALA A 19 -0.97 20.67 -6.52
C ALA A 19 -1.93 21.29 -5.47
N ALA A 20 -3.24 21.25 -5.71
CA ALA A 20 -4.24 21.73 -4.77
C ALA A 20 -4.27 20.90 -3.47
N LEU A 21 -4.17 19.57 -3.58
CA LEU A 21 -4.15 18.67 -2.42
C LEU A 21 -2.85 18.81 -1.61
N ARG A 22 -1.70 19.00 -2.27
CA ARG A 22 -0.42 19.27 -1.60
C ARG A 22 -0.43 20.57 -0.81
N ARG A 23 -1.10 21.62 -1.30
CA ARG A 23 -1.30 22.87 -0.52
C ARG A 23 -2.11 22.62 0.75
N LYS A 24 -3.17 21.79 0.68
CA LYS A 24 -3.96 21.38 1.86
C LYS A 24 -3.14 20.59 2.87
N ASN A 25 -2.18 19.79 2.40
CA ASN A 25 -1.32 18.99 3.27
C ASN A 25 -0.52 19.86 4.26
N ASN A 26 -0.02 21.01 3.82
CA ASN A 26 0.68 21.95 4.69
C ASN A 26 -0.24 22.47 5.81
N GLY A 27 -1.53 22.68 5.51
CA GLY A 27 -2.53 23.06 6.52
C GLY A 27 -2.78 21.94 7.56
N PHE A 28 -2.80 20.69 7.15
CA PHE A 28 -2.94 19.56 8.07
C PHE A 28 -1.71 19.41 8.99
N ILE A 29 -0.50 19.55 8.47
CA ILE A 29 0.74 19.51 9.26
C ILE A 29 0.71 20.64 10.32
N THR A 30 0.33 21.85 9.93
CA THR A 30 0.19 22.95 10.88
C THR A 30 -0.88 22.67 11.93
N GLY A 31 -2.01 22.11 11.54
CA GLY A 31 -3.09 21.71 12.45
C GLY A 31 -2.67 20.60 13.43
N GLU A 32 -1.90 19.61 12.98
CA GLU A 32 -1.33 18.56 13.85
C GLU A 32 -0.39 19.17 14.90
N LEU A 33 0.52 20.06 14.48
CA LEU A 33 1.46 20.71 15.39
C LEU A 33 0.74 21.60 16.43
N LEU A 34 -0.25 22.37 16.00
CA LEU A 34 -1.04 23.23 16.91
C LEU A 34 -1.87 22.40 17.90
N SER A 35 -2.52 21.34 17.43
CA SER A 35 -3.29 20.46 18.33
C SER A 35 -2.41 19.70 19.31
N PHE A 36 -1.23 19.25 18.88
CA PHE A 36 -0.26 18.62 19.78
C PHE A 36 0.29 19.63 20.81
N GLY A 37 0.63 20.85 20.38
CA GLY A 37 1.03 21.92 21.29
C GLY A 37 -0.05 22.27 22.32
N ALA A 38 -1.32 22.29 21.89
CA ALA A 38 -2.46 22.51 22.79
C ALA A 38 -2.59 21.38 23.84
N ILE A 39 -2.42 20.12 23.44
CA ILE A 39 -2.43 18.99 24.37
C ILE A 39 -1.36 19.17 25.45
N LEU A 40 -0.12 19.47 25.03
CA LEU A 40 0.99 19.70 25.98
C LEU A 40 0.69 20.87 26.91
N THR A 41 0.19 21.99 26.39
CA THR A 41 -0.17 23.17 27.18
C THR A 41 -1.23 22.83 28.24
N PHE A 42 -2.31 22.14 27.85
CA PHE A 42 -3.37 21.75 28.77
C PHE A 42 -2.87 20.79 29.87
N VAL A 43 -1.98 19.84 29.51
CA VAL A 43 -1.38 18.91 30.47
C VAL A 43 -0.46 19.66 31.45
N VAL A 44 0.37 20.58 30.97
CA VAL A 44 1.26 21.41 31.81
C VAL A 44 0.44 22.30 32.73
N CYS A 45 -0.60 22.96 32.23
CA CYS A 45 -1.50 23.79 33.08
C CYS A 45 -2.20 22.96 34.15
N TYR A 46 -2.61 21.73 33.83
CA TYR A 46 -3.20 20.79 34.77
C TYR A 46 -2.24 20.43 35.94
N ILE A 47 -0.95 20.18 35.60
CA ILE A 47 0.07 19.82 36.60
C ILE A 47 0.50 21.05 37.43
N ALA A 48 0.57 22.23 36.82
CA ALA A 48 1.10 23.44 37.45
C ALA A 48 0.07 24.16 38.38
N MET A 49 -1.22 23.91 38.20
CA MET A 49 -2.27 24.54 39.01
C MET A 49 -2.69 23.59 40.14
N ASP A 50 -2.41 23.95 41.40
CA ASP A 50 -2.68 23.17 42.61
C ASP A 50 -4.17 22.85 42.84
N GLU A 51 -5.07 23.67 42.33
CA GLU A 51 -6.50 23.35 42.25
C GLU A 51 -6.82 22.75 40.88
N GLY A 52 -6.46 21.48 40.70
CA GLY A 52 -6.61 20.71 39.46
C GLY A 52 -8.03 20.76 38.91
N SER A 53 -8.32 21.86 38.21
CA SER A 53 -9.62 22.03 37.58
C SER A 53 -9.74 21.00 36.46
N SER A 54 -10.69 20.07 36.60
CA SER A 54 -11.08 19.09 35.59
C SER A 54 -11.30 19.71 34.20
N ARG A 55 -11.43 21.04 34.10
CA ARG A 55 -11.52 21.83 32.86
C ARG A 55 -10.29 21.67 31.97
N TRP A 56 -9.07 21.61 32.57
CA TRP A 56 -7.83 21.44 31.78
C TRP A 56 -7.73 20.05 31.19
N LEU A 57 -8.15 19.01 31.90
CA LEU A 57 -8.24 17.65 31.36
C LEU A 57 -9.26 17.56 30.21
N LEU A 58 -10.41 18.23 30.36
CA LEU A 58 -11.41 18.29 29.31
C LEU A 58 -10.84 18.99 28.05
N GLY A 59 -10.09 20.09 28.23
CA GLY A 59 -9.36 20.76 27.15
C GLY A 59 -8.36 19.84 26.44
N ALA A 60 -7.58 19.05 27.22
CA ALA A 60 -6.63 18.09 26.68
C ALA A 60 -7.32 16.99 25.87
N VAL A 61 -8.45 16.46 26.36
CA VAL A 61 -9.25 15.45 25.65
C VAL A 61 -9.82 16.00 24.36
N LEU A 62 -10.37 17.22 24.36
CA LEU A 62 -10.87 17.87 23.14
C LEU A 62 -9.76 18.12 22.12
N ALA A 63 -8.59 18.56 22.56
CA ALA A 63 -7.42 18.76 21.71
C ALA A 63 -6.92 17.43 21.13
N LEU A 64 -6.97 16.34 21.89
CA LEU A 64 -6.64 14.99 21.43
C LEU A 64 -7.62 14.49 20.37
N ILE A 65 -8.92 14.69 20.57
CA ILE A 65 -9.95 14.37 19.58
C ILE A 65 -9.72 15.17 18.28
N ALA A 66 -9.41 16.46 18.39
CA ALA A 66 -9.09 17.30 17.25
C ALA A 66 -7.86 16.79 16.50
N TYR A 67 -6.78 16.43 17.21
CA TYR A 67 -5.56 15.86 16.66
C TYR A 67 -5.85 14.59 15.83
N PHE A 68 -6.61 13.64 16.40
CA PHE A 68 -6.95 12.40 15.68
C PHE A 68 -7.83 12.65 14.44
N ASN A 69 -8.76 13.61 14.50
CA ASN A 69 -9.57 13.96 13.35
C ASN A 69 -8.73 14.60 12.22
N ILE A 70 -7.83 15.51 12.57
CA ILE A 70 -6.92 16.16 11.61
C ILE A 70 -6.04 15.09 10.96
N ARG A 71 -5.42 14.22 11.76
CA ARG A 71 -4.58 13.12 11.27
C ARG A 71 -5.33 12.18 10.33
N ARG A 72 -6.57 11.82 10.66
CA ARG A 72 -7.42 11.00 9.78
C ARG A 72 -7.72 11.68 8.45
N LEU A 73 -7.90 13.00 8.45
CA LEU A 73 -8.12 13.79 7.24
C LEU A 73 -6.83 13.90 6.42
N ASP A 74 -5.69 14.04 7.08
CA ASP A 74 -4.37 14.08 6.45
C ASP A 74 -4.03 12.73 5.77
N ASP A 75 -4.25 11.61 6.45
CA ASP A 75 -4.05 10.27 5.87
C ASP A 75 -4.90 10.07 4.61
N LYS A 76 -6.18 10.47 4.63
CA LYS A 76 -7.05 10.42 3.44
C LYS A 76 -6.55 11.34 2.32
N ASN A 77 -6.02 12.51 2.67
CA ASN A 77 -5.46 13.45 1.71
C ASN A 77 -4.19 12.88 1.06
N LYS A 78 -3.30 12.29 1.85
CA LYS A 78 -2.09 11.61 1.38
C LYS A 78 -2.42 10.43 0.46
N GLU A 79 -3.43 9.64 0.80
CA GLU A 79 -3.89 8.54 -0.04
C GLU A 79 -4.40 9.05 -1.41
N LYS A 80 -5.17 10.14 -1.44
CA LYS A 80 -5.62 10.78 -2.68
C LYS A 80 -4.46 11.33 -3.49
N ILE A 81 -3.49 12.00 -2.85
CA ILE A 81 -2.28 12.49 -3.52
C ILE A 81 -1.51 11.34 -4.16
N ALA A 82 -1.30 10.25 -3.44
CA ALA A 82 -0.59 9.08 -3.95
C ALA A 82 -1.32 8.47 -5.16
N HIS A 83 -2.65 8.34 -5.10
CA HIS A 83 -3.46 7.83 -6.19
C HIS A 83 -3.40 8.71 -7.44
N LEU A 84 -3.67 10.01 -7.30
CA LEU A 84 -3.65 10.95 -8.43
C LEU A 84 -2.25 11.14 -9.01
N SER A 85 -1.20 11.09 -8.16
CA SER A 85 0.19 11.15 -8.63
C SER A 85 0.57 9.91 -9.44
N ALA A 86 0.04 8.74 -9.07
CA ALA A 86 0.23 7.51 -9.85
C ALA A 86 -0.47 7.58 -11.21
N LEU A 87 -1.73 8.05 -11.26
CA LEU A 87 -2.45 8.30 -12.52
C LEU A 87 -1.70 9.29 -13.42
N LEU A 88 -1.24 10.40 -12.83
CA LEU A 88 -0.42 11.39 -13.54
C LEU A 88 0.81 10.74 -14.17
N ALA A 89 1.54 9.93 -13.41
CA ALA A 89 2.74 9.23 -13.91
C ALA A 89 2.40 8.25 -15.06
N VAL A 90 1.28 7.53 -14.96
CA VAL A 90 0.82 6.62 -16.03
C VAL A 90 0.57 7.39 -17.33
N TYR A 91 -0.23 8.46 -17.28
CA TYR A 91 -0.50 9.26 -18.49
C TYR A 91 0.77 9.88 -19.08
N GLN A 92 1.69 10.36 -18.23
CA GLN A 92 2.98 10.88 -18.69
C GLN A 92 3.86 9.79 -19.34
N ASN A 93 3.85 8.56 -18.82
CA ASN A 93 4.57 7.44 -19.40
C ASN A 93 3.97 7.02 -20.73
N GLU A 94 2.64 7.02 -20.88
CA GLU A 94 1.98 6.70 -22.14
C GLU A 94 2.21 7.79 -23.19
N ILE A 95 2.24 9.07 -22.83
CA ILE A 95 2.62 10.15 -23.76
C ILE A 95 4.04 9.94 -24.26
N ARG A 96 5.00 9.63 -23.37
CA ARG A 96 6.37 9.31 -23.77
C ARG A 96 6.43 8.12 -24.72
N ALA A 97 5.66 7.07 -24.46
CA ALA A 97 5.56 5.91 -25.33
C ALA A 97 5.01 6.26 -26.73
N LEU A 98 4.04 7.18 -26.82
CA LEU A 98 3.55 7.71 -28.11
C LEU A 98 4.63 8.50 -28.86
N GLU A 99 5.59 9.07 -28.16
CA GLU A 99 6.77 9.76 -28.72
C GLU A 99 7.94 8.81 -29.03
N GLY A 100 7.78 7.50 -28.74
CA GLY A 100 8.79 6.49 -29.00
C GLY A 100 9.77 6.23 -27.85
N ASP A 101 9.56 6.87 -26.67
CA ASP A 101 10.35 6.61 -25.48
C ASP A 101 9.67 5.56 -24.59
N PHE A 102 10.21 4.36 -24.58
CA PHE A 102 9.73 3.23 -23.78
C PHE A 102 10.56 2.99 -22.52
N SER A 103 11.46 3.88 -22.16
CA SER A 103 12.39 3.72 -21.02
C SER A 103 11.72 3.47 -19.66
N SER A 104 10.45 3.87 -19.50
CA SER A 104 9.64 3.65 -18.29
C SER A 104 9.10 2.22 -18.15
N PHE A 105 9.22 1.39 -19.19
CA PHE A 105 8.65 0.04 -19.25
C PHE A 105 9.72 -1.04 -19.14
N GLU A 106 9.29 -2.26 -18.86
CA GLU A 106 10.19 -3.40 -18.69
C GLU A 106 10.69 -3.92 -20.05
N MET A 107 11.99 -4.13 -20.14
CA MET A 107 12.64 -4.61 -21.37
C MET A 107 12.50 -6.12 -21.58
N GLY A 108 12.32 -6.89 -20.50
CA GLY A 108 12.21 -8.35 -20.58
C GLY A 108 13.53 -9.07 -20.87
N ASN A 109 14.67 -8.48 -20.50
CA ASN A 109 16.00 -9.08 -20.75
C ASN A 109 16.12 -10.49 -20.14
N GLN A 110 15.45 -10.76 -19.01
CA GLN A 110 15.44 -12.06 -18.34
C GLN A 110 14.76 -13.18 -19.17
N TYR A 111 13.99 -12.82 -20.18
CA TYR A 111 13.30 -13.78 -21.07
C TYR A 111 14.05 -14.06 -22.38
N GLN A 112 15.19 -13.42 -22.59
CA GLN A 112 16.03 -13.69 -23.77
C GLN A 112 16.59 -15.11 -23.68
N ASN A 113 16.35 -15.89 -24.72
CA ASN A 113 16.87 -17.25 -24.85
C ASN A 113 17.43 -17.47 -26.27
N PRO A 114 18.77 -17.53 -26.45
CA PRO A 114 19.38 -17.74 -27.73
C PRO A 114 19.05 -19.08 -28.39
N GLN A 115 18.59 -20.07 -27.59
CA GLN A 115 18.22 -21.40 -28.11
C GLN A 115 16.74 -21.51 -28.49
N HIS A 116 15.96 -20.42 -28.30
CA HIS A 116 14.55 -20.43 -28.68
C HIS A 116 14.38 -20.31 -30.19
N ALA A 117 13.40 -21.04 -30.76
CA ALA A 117 13.20 -21.18 -32.19
C ALA A 117 13.11 -19.86 -33.00
N TYR A 118 12.62 -18.76 -32.37
CA TYR A 118 12.43 -17.49 -33.09
C TYR A 118 12.59 -16.24 -32.21
N SER A 119 12.42 -16.36 -30.87
CA SER A 119 12.29 -15.16 -30.03
C SER A 119 13.56 -14.34 -29.93
N PHE A 120 14.72 -14.97 -30.09
CA PHE A 120 16.01 -14.30 -30.13
C PHE A 120 16.26 -13.64 -31.50
N ASP A 121 16.01 -14.35 -32.57
CA ASP A 121 16.25 -13.85 -33.95
C ASP A 121 15.30 -12.70 -34.33
N LEU A 122 14.10 -12.66 -33.72
CA LEU A 122 13.10 -11.62 -33.97
C LEU A 122 13.13 -10.49 -32.95
N ASP A 123 14.15 -10.43 -32.09
CA ASP A 123 14.27 -9.43 -31.03
C ASP A 123 12.97 -9.24 -30.22
N VAL A 124 12.33 -10.38 -29.84
CA VAL A 124 11.07 -10.34 -29.11
C VAL A 124 11.24 -9.76 -27.71
N PHE A 125 12.40 -9.94 -27.07
CA PHE A 125 12.75 -9.48 -25.74
C PHE A 125 14.01 -8.61 -25.77
N GLY A 126 14.11 -7.68 -24.83
CA GLY A 126 15.25 -6.78 -24.72
C GLY A 126 14.88 -5.32 -25.01
N ARG A 127 15.87 -4.49 -25.12
CA ARG A 127 15.68 -3.06 -25.40
C ARG A 127 15.06 -2.87 -26.80
N ASP A 128 14.07 -1.98 -26.88
CA ASP A 128 13.34 -1.63 -28.11
C ASP A 128 12.61 -2.80 -28.81
N SER A 129 12.52 -3.95 -28.12
CA SER A 129 11.85 -5.17 -28.56
C SER A 129 10.33 -5.04 -28.56
N LEU A 130 9.66 -6.06 -29.14
CA LEU A 130 8.20 -6.16 -29.09
C LEU A 130 7.69 -6.17 -27.65
N PHE A 131 8.30 -6.98 -26.76
CA PHE A 131 7.95 -7.03 -25.34
C PHE A 131 8.06 -5.65 -24.69
N HIS A 132 9.17 -4.94 -24.90
CA HIS A 132 9.40 -3.62 -24.31
C HIS A 132 8.32 -2.60 -24.71
N ARG A 133 7.86 -2.65 -25.95
CA ARG A 133 6.84 -1.74 -26.49
C ARG A 133 5.43 -2.02 -25.96
N ILE A 134 5.07 -3.29 -25.75
CA ILE A 134 3.70 -3.68 -25.36
C ILE A 134 3.55 -3.99 -23.87
N CYS A 135 4.66 -4.17 -23.12
CA CYS A 135 4.59 -4.56 -21.71
C CYS A 135 3.97 -3.46 -20.86
N ARG A 136 2.75 -3.71 -20.38
CA ARG A 136 2.01 -2.87 -19.45
C ARG A 136 1.61 -3.65 -18.20
N THR A 137 2.38 -4.70 -17.88
CA THR A 137 2.11 -5.56 -16.74
C THR A 137 2.57 -4.90 -15.44
N ILE A 138 1.79 -5.05 -14.39
CA ILE A 138 2.05 -4.46 -13.08
C ILE A 138 2.59 -5.47 -12.07
N THR A 139 2.56 -6.77 -12.42
CA THR A 139 3.04 -7.87 -11.58
C THR A 139 4.10 -8.69 -12.32
N THR A 140 4.99 -9.36 -11.58
CA THR A 140 5.99 -10.26 -12.17
C THR A 140 5.32 -11.43 -12.88
N GLY A 141 4.29 -12.05 -12.28
CA GLY A 141 3.53 -13.12 -12.91
C GLY A 141 2.82 -12.69 -14.19
N GLY A 142 2.40 -11.42 -14.28
CA GLY A 142 1.87 -10.83 -15.52
C GLY A 142 2.94 -10.72 -16.61
N SER A 143 4.16 -10.30 -16.26
CA SER A 143 5.29 -10.26 -17.18
C SER A 143 5.66 -11.65 -17.69
N ASP A 144 5.70 -12.64 -16.79
CA ASP A 144 5.97 -14.04 -17.14
C ASP A 144 4.89 -14.62 -18.07
N ALA A 145 3.62 -14.26 -17.82
CA ALA A 145 2.52 -14.69 -18.69
C ALA A 145 2.59 -14.05 -20.08
N LEU A 146 2.92 -12.75 -20.16
CA LEU A 146 3.14 -12.07 -21.42
C LEU A 146 4.31 -12.69 -22.19
N ALA A 147 5.44 -12.91 -21.52
CA ALA A 147 6.63 -13.53 -22.13
C ALA A 147 6.31 -14.94 -22.66
N ARG A 148 5.62 -15.77 -21.87
CA ARG A 148 5.17 -17.10 -22.34
C ARG A 148 4.28 -17.02 -23.57
N ASN A 149 3.37 -16.04 -23.62
CA ASN A 149 2.49 -15.86 -24.80
C ASN A 149 3.26 -15.40 -26.05
N LEU A 150 4.34 -14.64 -25.88
CA LEU A 150 5.19 -14.18 -26.97
C LEU A 150 6.22 -15.24 -27.43
N SER A 151 6.47 -16.27 -26.61
CA SER A 151 7.43 -17.34 -26.90
C SER A 151 6.76 -18.71 -27.04
N LEU A 152 5.51 -18.76 -27.51
CA LEU A 152 4.79 -20.01 -27.75
C LEU A 152 5.45 -20.81 -28.89
N GLN A 153 5.86 -22.04 -28.60
CA GLN A 153 6.39 -22.96 -29.59
C GLN A 153 5.28 -23.65 -30.42
N THR A 154 4.10 -23.77 -29.84
CA THR A 154 2.92 -24.40 -30.45
C THR A 154 1.83 -23.36 -30.66
N PRO A 155 1.24 -23.25 -31.85
CA PRO A 155 0.12 -22.33 -32.08
C PRO A 155 -1.08 -22.64 -31.15
N LEU A 156 -1.73 -21.58 -30.71
CA LEU A 156 -2.98 -21.73 -29.97
C LEU A 156 -4.09 -22.23 -30.89
N LYS A 157 -5.05 -22.97 -30.32
CA LYS A 157 -6.27 -23.35 -31.03
C LYS A 157 -7.09 -22.10 -31.39
N ALA A 158 -7.79 -22.14 -32.53
CA ALA A 158 -8.60 -21.02 -33.00
C ALA A 158 -9.63 -20.54 -31.99
N GLU A 159 -10.26 -21.45 -31.24
CA GLU A 159 -11.23 -21.13 -30.20
C GLU A 159 -10.58 -20.33 -29.04
N GLU A 160 -9.37 -20.68 -28.66
CA GLU A 160 -8.64 -19.98 -27.59
C GLU A 160 -8.24 -18.58 -28.06
N ILE A 161 -7.81 -18.45 -29.32
CA ILE A 161 -7.52 -17.14 -29.92
C ILE A 161 -8.78 -16.29 -29.93
N ALA A 162 -9.92 -16.85 -30.37
CA ALA A 162 -11.21 -16.14 -30.41
C ALA A 162 -11.65 -15.64 -29.03
N ARG A 163 -11.53 -16.47 -27.98
CA ARG A 163 -11.83 -16.08 -26.60
C ARG A 163 -10.93 -14.95 -26.09
N ARG A 164 -9.63 -15.00 -26.37
CA ARG A 164 -8.68 -13.94 -26.00
C ARG A 164 -8.96 -12.64 -26.75
N VAL A 165 -9.24 -12.72 -28.06
CA VAL A 165 -9.60 -11.55 -28.88
C VAL A 165 -10.92 -10.92 -28.40
N ALA A 166 -11.91 -11.73 -28.00
CA ALA A 166 -13.16 -11.22 -27.44
C ALA A 166 -12.92 -10.41 -26.15
N LEU A 167 -12.10 -10.94 -25.22
CA LEU A 167 -11.73 -10.21 -24.01
C LEU A 167 -10.93 -8.93 -24.35
N GLN A 168 -9.98 -8.99 -25.27
CA GLN A 168 -9.21 -7.81 -25.67
C GLN A 168 -10.10 -6.71 -26.28
N LYS A 169 -11.06 -7.09 -27.14
CA LYS A 169 -12.04 -6.15 -27.71
C LYS A 169 -12.93 -5.55 -26.62
N GLU A 170 -13.37 -6.34 -25.66
CA GLU A 170 -14.15 -5.85 -24.52
C GLU A 170 -13.36 -4.84 -23.69
N LEU A 171 -12.07 -5.13 -23.40
CA LEU A 171 -11.21 -4.25 -22.65
C LEU A 171 -10.84 -2.96 -23.43
N ALA A 172 -10.80 -3.02 -24.75
CA ALA A 172 -10.47 -1.90 -25.62
C ALA A 172 -11.69 -1.08 -26.06
N GLY A 173 -12.87 -1.71 -26.15
CA GLY A 173 -14.02 -1.21 -26.91
C GLY A 173 -14.91 -0.17 -26.20
N ASP A 174 -14.67 0.12 -24.94
CA ASP A 174 -15.41 1.15 -24.20
C ASP A 174 -14.48 2.36 -23.99
N GLU A 175 -14.57 3.33 -24.92
CA GLU A 175 -13.55 4.38 -25.07
C GLU A 175 -13.27 5.15 -23.77
N GLN A 176 -14.28 5.54 -23.02
CA GLN A 176 -14.06 6.31 -21.77
C GLN A 176 -13.94 5.43 -20.53
N GLN A 177 -14.86 4.51 -20.30
CA GLN A 177 -14.82 3.66 -19.09
C GLN A 177 -13.70 2.62 -19.16
N GLY A 178 -13.43 2.08 -20.35
CA GLY A 178 -12.34 1.15 -20.58
C GLY A 178 -10.97 1.80 -20.41
N GLU A 179 -10.78 3.03 -20.89
CA GLU A 179 -9.55 3.79 -20.69
C GLU A 179 -9.33 4.07 -19.21
N LEU A 180 -10.30 4.63 -18.51
CA LEU A 180 -10.20 4.93 -17.10
C LEU A 180 -9.86 3.68 -16.27
N TRP A 181 -10.50 2.54 -16.56
CA TRP A 181 -10.20 1.29 -15.87
C TRP A 181 -8.76 0.82 -16.13
N ARG A 182 -8.28 0.90 -17.38
CA ARG A 182 -6.88 0.54 -17.71
C ARG A 182 -5.89 1.45 -16.99
N MET A 183 -6.14 2.75 -16.99
CA MET A 183 -5.26 3.72 -16.31
C MET A 183 -5.27 3.54 -14.79
N GLU A 184 -6.42 3.24 -14.20
CA GLU A 184 -6.53 2.88 -12.77
C GLU A 184 -5.75 1.59 -12.46
N PHE A 185 -5.85 0.58 -13.32
CA PHE A 185 -5.09 -0.67 -13.16
C PHE A 185 -3.57 -0.40 -13.21
N LEU A 186 -3.11 0.39 -14.16
CA LEU A 186 -1.70 0.78 -14.28
C LEU A 186 -1.25 1.65 -13.09
N ALA A 187 -2.11 2.55 -12.60
CA ALA A 187 -1.83 3.39 -11.44
C ALA A 187 -1.60 2.57 -10.16
N LEU A 188 -2.29 1.43 -9.98
CA LEU A 188 -1.99 0.50 -8.89
C LEU A 188 -0.55 -0.03 -8.98
N GLY A 189 -0.08 -0.33 -10.20
CA GLY A 189 1.32 -0.72 -10.45
C GLY A 189 2.30 0.40 -10.10
N GLU A 190 2.06 1.61 -10.60
CA GLU A 190 2.93 2.77 -10.34
C GLU A 190 2.99 3.12 -8.85
N ARG A 191 1.88 3.08 -8.14
CA ARG A 191 1.82 3.33 -6.69
C ARG A 191 2.68 2.36 -5.88
N ASN A 192 2.78 1.12 -6.33
CA ASN A 192 3.52 0.05 -5.64
C ASN A 192 4.92 -0.19 -6.23
N LYS A 193 5.30 0.59 -7.25
CA LYS A 193 6.58 0.48 -7.93
C LYS A 193 7.70 0.97 -7.02
N LYS A 194 8.61 0.08 -6.64
CA LYS A 194 9.80 0.45 -5.88
C LYS A 194 10.97 0.64 -6.83
N GLN A 195 11.65 1.76 -6.70
CA GLN A 195 12.90 2.00 -7.45
C GLN A 195 13.95 0.98 -7.00
N VAL A 196 14.54 0.30 -7.96
CA VAL A 196 15.74 -0.52 -7.74
C VAL A 196 16.93 0.39 -8.01
N LEU A 197 17.59 0.80 -6.93
CA LEU A 197 18.85 1.52 -7.02
C LEU A 197 19.97 0.53 -7.32
N ASP A 198 20.91 0.96 -8.14
CA ASP A 198 22.13 0.21 -8.44
C ASP A 198 22.82 -0.15 -7.12
N ALA A 199 22.86 -1.43 -6.79
CA ALA A 199 23.76 -1.89 -5.78
C ALA A 199 25.17 -1.80 -6.38
N PRO A 200 26.20 -1.30 -5.66
CA PRO A 200 27.55 -1.33 -6.16
C PRO A 200 27.87 -2.78 -6.54
N ASP A 201 28.18 -2.99 -7.80
CA ASP A 201 28.57 -4.27 -8.34
C ASP A 201 29.79 -4.77 -7.54
N PRO A 202 29.69 -5.88 -6.80
CA PRO A 202 30.80 -6.38 -6.01
C PRO A 202 32.02 -6.69 -6.87
N ASP A 203 31.85 -6.95 -8.16
CA ASP A 203 32.94 -7.19 -9.11
C ASP A 203 33.59 -5.89 -9.61
N ASN A 204 32.93 -4.74 -9.43
CA ASN A 204 33.44 -3.42 -9.82
C ASN A 204 34.17 -2.70 -8.68
N SER A 205 34.38 -3.34 -7.54
CA SER A 205 35.10 -2.79 -6.40
C SER A 205 36.59 -2.44 -6.74
N HIS A 206 37.14 -3.04 -7.78
CA HIS A 206 38.51 -2.74 -8.25
C HIS A 206 38.63 -1.45 -9.11
N ARG A 207 37.52 -0.85 -9.55
CA ARG A 207 37.52 0.40 -10.34
C ARG A 207 37.21 1.67 -9.53
N LEU A 208 36.89 1.54 -8.24
CA LEU A 208 36.45 2.63 -7.35
C LEU A 208 37.65 3.31 -6.63
N HIS A 209 38.86 3.15 -7.09
CA HIS A 209 40.04 3.73 -6.42
C HIS A 209 40.38 5.17 -6.84
N VAL A 210 39.55 5.89 -7.58
CA VAL A 210 39.94 7.20 -8.11
C VAL A 210 39.18 8.40 -7.57
N ASP A 211 38.01 8.26 -6.92
CA ASP A 211 37.30 9.44 -6.38
C ASP A 211 36.58 9.15 -5.06
N MET A 212 37.30 9.29 -3.94
CA MET A 212 36.69 9.19 -2.60
C MET A 212 35.91 10.44 -2.15
N ALA A 213 35.63 11.39 -3.03
CA ALA A 213 34.94 12.65 -2.70
C ALA A 213 33.57 12.82 -3.34
N ALA A 214 33.15 11.96 -4.25
CA ALA A 214 31.79 12.01 -4.84
C ALA A 214 30.98 10.83 -4.29
N GLU A 215 29.88 11.13 -3.58
CA GLU A 215 28.86 10.10 -3.31
C GLU A 215 28.49 9.45 -4.64
N PRO A 216 28.55 8.11 -4.75
CA PRO A 216 28.21 7.43 -5.98
C PRO A 216 26.74 7.73 -6.29
N VAL A 217 26.49 8.48 -7.37
CA VAL A 217 25.14 8.74 -7.90
C VAL A 217 24.55 7.38 -8.24
N ARG A 218 23.72 6.86 -7.34
CA ARG A 218 23.01 5.60 -7.55
C ARG A 218 22.04 5.79 -8.71
N ARG A 219 22.35 5.19 -9.85
CA ARG A 219 21.46 5.20 -11.00
C ARG A 219 20.29 4.26 -10.73
N VAL A 220 19.08 4.71 -11.06
CA VAL A 220 17.90 3.84 -11.07
C VAL A 220 18.07 2.86 -12.23
N VAL A 221 18.33 1.59 -11.93
CA VAL A 221 18.57 0.52 -12.92
C VAL A 221 17.25 -0.09 -13.38
N GLY A 222 16.18 0.11 -12.64
CA GLY A 222 14.87 -0.42 -12.96
C GLY A 222 13.88 -0.22 -11.85
N TYR A 223 12.70 -0.80 -12.04
CA TYR A 223 11.62 -0.74 -11.06
C TYR A 223 11.18 -2.15 -10.70
N ARG A 224 11.05 -2.42 -9.41
CA ARG A 224 10.54 -3.69 -8.94
C ARG A 224 9.00 -3.66 -9.00
N LYS A 225 8.42 -4.56 -9.77
CA LYS A 225 6.97 -4.81 -9.83
C LYS A 225 6.48 -5.53 -8.59
N ILE A 226 5.16 -5.64 -8.45
CA ILE A 226 4.52 -6.46 -7.42
C ILE A 226 4.91 -7.92 -7.71
N ASP A 227 5.56 -8.56 -6.74
CA ASP A 227 6.10 -9.91 -6.89
C ASP A 227 5.02 -10.96 -6.57
N SER A 228 4.54 -11.64 -7.62
CA SER A 228 3.51 -12.67 -7.50
C SER A 228 3.99 -13.89 -6.71
N SER A 229 5.28 -14.26 -6.83
CA SER A 229 5.84 -15.42 -6.13
C SER A 229 5.99 -15.13 -4.64
N ALA A 230 6.46 -13.92 -4.30
CA ALA A 230 6.57 -13.48 -2.92
C ALA A 230 5.19 -13.40 -2.22
N VAL A 231 4.15 -12.95 -2.94
CA VAL A 231 2.77 -12.95 -2.41
C VAL A 231 2.28 -14.37 -2.15
N ALA A 232 2.47 -15.31 -3.08
CA ALA A 232 2.07 -16.70 -2.90
C ALA A 232 2.81 -17.36 -1.72
N GLU A 233 4.11 -17.08 -1.57
CA GLU A 233 4.90 -17.57 -0.44
C GLU A 233 4.44 -16.97 0.89
N ALA A 234 4.12 -15.66 0.91
CA ALA A 234 3.61 -14.98 2.09
C ALA A 234 2.28 -15.59 2.56
N ILE A 235 1.34 -15.79 1.63
CA ILE A 235 0.05 -16.43 1.94
C ILE A 235 0.28 -17.81 2.55
N ARG A 236 1.19 -18.60 1.96
CA ARG A 236 1.52 -19.94 2.48
C ARG A 236 2.13 -19.89 3.89
N LYS A 237 3.04 -18.94 4.14
CA LYS A 237 3.65 -18.74 5.46
C LYS A 237 2.62 -18.29 6.49
N VAL A 238 1.77 -17.33 6.15
CA VAL A 238 0.72 -16.83 7.04
C VAL A 238 -0.32 -17.92 7.32
N SER A 239 -0.73 -18.70 6.32
CA SER A 239 -1.68 -19.81 6.51
C SER A 239 -1.11 -20.96 7.35
N ALA A 240 0.22 -21.14 7.35
CA ALA A 240 0.90 -22.13 8.16
C ALA A 240 1.22 -21.64 9.59
N MET A 241 1.06 -20.35 9.88
CA MET A 241 1.27 -19.81 11.22
C MET A 241 0.18 -20.29 12.17
N ALA A 242 0.56 -21.05 13.19
CA ALA A 242 -0.32 -21.37 14.31
C ALA A 242 -0.54 -20.09 15.15
N VAL A 243 -1.69 -19.46 14.99
CA VAL A 243 -2.12 -18.38 15.89
C VAL A 243 -2.52 -19.03 17.21
N PRO A 244 -1.98 -18.60 18.37
CA PRO A 244 -2.37 -19.16 19.66
C PRO A 244 -3.90 -19.08 19.83
N ALA A 245 -4.55 -20.21 20.16
CA ALA A 245 -6.00 -20.34 20.19
C ALA A 245 -6.70 -19.33 21.16
N TRP A 246 -5.96 -18.78 22.11
CA TRP A 246 -6.50 -17.80 23.07
C TRP A 246 -6.77 -16.41 22.45
N TYR A 247 -6.10 -16.03 21.33
CA TYR A 247 -6.33 -14.72 20.67
C TYR A 247 -7.76 -14.53 20.13
N GLY A 248 -8.44 -15.61 19.74
CA GLY A 248 -9.84 -15.59 19.30
C GLY A 248 -10.82 -16.06 20.38
N SER A 249 -10.36 -16.29 21.61
CA SER A 249 -11.19 -16.84 22.66
C SER A 249 -12.09 -15.79 23.31
N LYS A 250 -13.23 -16.24 23.87
CA LYS A 250 -14.09 -15.37 24.67
C LYS A 250 -13.35 -14.74 25.86
N ALA A 251 -12.30 -15.40 26.37
CA ALA A 251 -11.48 -14.90 27.47
C ALA A 251 -10.65 -13.67 27.06
N SER A 252 -10.08 -13.62 25.85
CA SER A 252 -9.35 -12.46 25.35
C SER A 252 -10.27 -11.26 25.14
N LEU A 253 -11.49 -11.48 24.63
CA LEU A 253 -12.52 -10.45 24.51
C LEU A 253 -12.96 -9.90 25.88
N LEU A 254 -13.19 -10.78 26.85
CA LEU A 254 -13.54 -10.37 28.22
C LEU A 254 -12.41 -9.57 28.88
N LEU A 255 -11.16 -9.97 28.69
CA LEU A 255 -9.99 -9.23 29.17
C LEU A 255 -9.95 -7.83 28.57
N GLY A 256 -10.20 -7.72 27.27
CA GLY A 256 -10.28 -6.44 26.56
C GLY A 256 -11.34 -5.52 27.12
N TRP A 257 -12.55 -6.02 27.31
CA TRP A 257 -13.62 -5.26 27.95
C TRP A 257 -13.31 -4.86 29.38
N ALA A 258 -12.69 -5.75 30.16
CA ALA A 258 -12.27 -5.45 31.54
C ALA A 258 -11.26 -4.28 31.58
N PHE A 259 -10.33 -4.24 30.60
CA PHE A 259 -9.38 -3.14 30.48
C PHE A 259 -10.06 -1.81 30.13
N ILE A 260 -10.98 -1.80 29.16
CA ILE A 260 -11.73 -0.59 28.79
C ILE A 260 -12.57 -0.07 29.98
N ILE A 261 -13.31 -0.96 30.63
CA ILE A 261 -14.13 -0.62 31.80
C ILE A 261 -13.24 -0.10 32.94
N GLY A 262 -12.10 -0.72 33.17
CA GLY A 262 -11.14 -0.31 34.19
C GLY A 262 -10.58 1.10 33.94
N VAL A 263 -10.21 1.44 32.72
CA VAL A 263 -9.76 2.80 32.35
C VAL A 263 -10.91 3.79 32.53
N CYS A 264 -12.08 3.54 31.95
CA CYS A 264 -13.20 4.46 32.01
C CYS A 264 -13.67 4.70 33.45
N SER A 265 -13.76 3.65 34.30
CA SER A 265 -14.16 3.77 35.71
C SER A 265 -13.09 4.50 36.51
N SER A 266 -11.81 4.24 36.30
CA SER A 266 -10.73 4.92 37.02
C SER A 266 -10.68 6.42 36.70
N VAL A 267 -10.87 6.78 35.41
CA VAL A 267 -10.95 8.18 34.99
C VAL A 267 -12.18 8.88 35.61
N LEU A 268 -13.35 8.24 35.56
CA LEU A 268 -14.57 8.80 36.20
C LEU A 268 -14.39 9.01 37.69
N LEU A 269 -13.92 8.02 38.45
CA LEU A 269 -13.68 8.13 39.86
C LEU A 269 -12.64 9.21 40.22
N SER A 270 -11.65 9.40 39.38
CA SER A 270 -10.66 10.47 39.53
C SER A 270 -11.27 11.86 39.26
N VAL A 271 -12.14 12.00 38.26
CA VAL A 271 -12.86 13.24 37.95
C VAL A 271 -13.79 13.64 39.15
N PHE A 272 -14.42 12.66 39.81
CA PHE A 272 -15.25 12.89 40.99
C PHE A 272 -14.43 13.04 42.30
N GLY A 273 -13.11 13.01 42.23
CA GLY A 273 -12.24 13.20 43.39
C GLY A 273 -12.19 12.01 44.34
N VAL A 274 -12.73 10.85 43.98
CA VAL A 274 -12.76 9.64 44.83
C VAL A 274 -11.39 8.97 44.89
N ILE A 275 -10.63 9.00 43.78
CA ILE A 275 -9.28 8.42 43.67
C ILE A 275 -8.28 9.45 43.11
N SER A 276 -7.01 9.27 43.44
CA SER A 276 -5.93 10.12 42.90
C SER A 276 -5.82 9.98 41.38
N VAL A 277 -5.49 11.09 40.72
CA VAL A 277 -5.26 11.18 39.27
C VAL A 277 -4.14 10.22 38.79
N ASN A 278 -3.24 9.84 39.67
CA ASN A 278 -2.18 8.89 39.34
C ASN A 278 -2.70 7.46 39.10
N VAL A 279 -3.86 7.09 39.63
CA VAL A 279 -4.44 5.74 39.51
C VAL A 279 -4.79 5.40 38.05
N PRO A 280 -5.52 6.25 37.29
CA PRO A 280 -5.73 6.02 35.85
C PRO A 280 -4.44 5.91 35.07
N LEU A 281 -3.43 6.73 35.35
CA LEU A 281 -2.13 6.68 34.67
C LEU A 281 -1.41 5.35 34.92
N TRP A 282 -1.37 4.89 36.17
CA TRP A 282 -0.80 3.58 36.47
C TRP A 282 -1.58 2.43 35.87
N TRP A 283 -2.90 2.52 35.80
CA TRP A 283 -3.72 1.52 35.13
C TRP A 283 -3.40 1.39 33.67
N VAL A 284 -3.32 2.53 32.95
CA VAL A 284 -2.94 2.55 31.51
C VAL A 284 -1.52 2.02 31.29
N MET A 285 -0.57 2.37 32.18
CA MET A 285 0.81 1.86 32.10
C MET A 285 0.89 0.34 32.30
N ILE A 286 0.17 -0.20 33.28
CA ILE A 286 0.11 -1.65 33.53
C ILE A 286 -0.54 -2.36 32.35
N GLN A 287 -1.65 -1.84 31.85
CA GLN A 287 -2.35 -2.36 30.69
C GLN A 287 -1.42 -2.39 29.46
N TYR A 288 -0.73 -1.30 29.18
CA TYR A 288 0.24 -1.22 28.09
C TYR A 288 1.36 -2.25 28.24
N MET A 289 1.91 -2.40 29.44
CA MET A 289 2.95 -3.40 29.71
C MET A 289 2.45 -4.83 29.47
N VAL A 290 1.26 -5.16 29.93
CA VAL A 290 0.66 -6.50 29.71
C VAL A 290 0.46 -6.76 28.21
N VAL A 291 -0.14 -5.83 27.47
CA VAL A 291 -0.36 -5.96 26.03
C VAL A 291 0.97 -6.04 25.29
N PHE A 292 1.95 -5.19 25.64
CA PHE A 292 3.27 -5.20 25.02
C PHE A 292 3.98 -6.54 25.21
N PHE A 293 4.07 -7.07 26.41
CA PHE A 293 4.76 -8.34 26.66
C PHE A 293 4.06 -9.54 26.04
N VAL A 294 2.72 -9.54 26.04
CA VAL A 294 1.92 -10.63 25.49
C VAL A 294 1.95 -10.61 23.96
N CYS A 295 1.83 -9.43 23.34
CA CYS A 295 1.75 -9.31 21.90
C CYS A 295 3.12 -9.24 21.19
N LYS A 296 4.18 -8.79 21.90
CA LYS A 296 5.50 -8.55 21.29
C LYS A 296 6.03 -9.76 20.53
N GLN A 297 6.00 -10.95 21.10
CA GLN A 297 6.54 -12.15 20.45
C GLN A 297 5.78 -12.51 19.14
N THR A 298 4.47 -12.29 19.14
CA THR A 298 3.63 -12.55 17.96
C THR A 298 3.83 -11.45 16.91
N LEU A 299 3.94 -10.20 17.35
CA LEU A 299 4.21 -9.04 16.50
C LEU A 299 5.59 -9.15 15.85
N ASP A 300 6.64 -9.50 16.60
CA ASP A 300 7.99 -9.68 16.07
C ASP A 300 8.04 -10.81 15.02
N LYS A 301 7.30 -11.90 15.21
CA LYS A 301 7.17 -12.99 14.23
C LYS A 301 6.46 -12.55 12.96
N ILE A 302 5.40 -11.75 13.08
CA ILE A 302 4.67 -11.21 11.93
C ILE A 302 5.53 -10.17 11.19
N ASP A 303 6.24 -9.31 11.91
CA ASP A 303 7.06 -8.24 11.35
C ASP A 303 8.31 -8.78 10.63
N SER A 304 8.98 -9.76 11.21
CA SER A 304 10.15 -10.39 10.59
C SER A 304 9.82 -11.11 9.27
N HIS A 305 8.60 -11.61 9.11
CA HIS A 305 8.15 -12.35 7.93
C HIS A 305 7.21 -11.54 7.02
N GLY A 306 6.55 -10.50 7.54
CA GLY A 306 5.42 -9.82 6.88
C GLY A 306 5.67 -8.40 6.41
N GLY A 307 6.60 -7.64 7.00
CA GLY A 307 6.73 -6.20 6.73
C GLY A 307 7.01 -5.86 5.26
N LYS A 308 7.87 -6.63 4.58
CA LYS A 308 8.16 -6.44 3.14
C LYS A 308 7.04 -6.95 2.23
N LEU A 309 6.26 -7.93 2.69
CA LEU A 309 5.22 -8.61 1.94
C LEU A 309 3.86 -7.93 2.10
N ARG A 310 3.66 -7.18 3.18
CA ARG A 310 2.42 -6.46 3.48
C ARG A 310 1.99 -5.53 2.34
N ASP A 311 2.91 -4.67 1.89
CA ASP A 311 2.62 -3.72 0.80
C ASP A 311 2.19 -4.45 -0.46
N GLN A 312 2.82 -5.59 -0.74
CA GLN A 312 2.50 -6.42 -1.90
C GLN A 312 1.14 -7.12 -1.76
N LEU A 313 0.80 -7.62 -0.57
CA LEU A 313 -0.52 -8.22 -0.30
C LEU A 313 -1.64 -7.19 -0.41
N VAL A 314 -1.42 -5.97 0.11
CA VAL A 314 -2.38 -4.85 -0.04
C VAL A 314 -2.54 -4.48 -1.52
N ALA A 315 -1.44 -4.41 -2.28
CA ALA A 315 -1.49 -4.13 -3.71
C ALA A 315 -2.28 -5.20 -4.49
N TYR A 316 -2.06 -6.48 -4.18
CA TYR A 316 -2.83 -7.57 -4.75
C TYR A 316 -4.31 -7.50 -4.42
N SER A 317 -4.66 -7.21 -3.16
CA SER A 317 -6.06 -7.00 -2.75
C SER A 317 -6.73 -5.89 -3.57
N GLN A 318 -6.03 -4.77 -3.80
CA GLN A 318 -6.54 -3.67 -4.60
C GLN A 318 -6.74 -4.07 -6.08
N ILE A 319 -5.81 -4.85 -6.65
CA ILE A 319 -5.96 -5.39 -8.02
C ILE A 319 -7.21 -6.28 -8.10
N LEU A 320 -7.37 -7.22 -7.17
CA LEU A 320 -8.53 -8.11 -7.13
C LEU A 320 -9.84 -7.33 -7.01
N GLN A 321 -9.90 -6.31 -6.14
CA GLN A 321 -11.05 -5.44 -5.99
C GLN A 321 -11.39 -4.68 -7.27
N LEU A 322 -10.37 -4.15 -7.97
CA LEU A 322 -10.57 -3.43 -9.23
C LEU A 322 -11.12 -4.34 -10.33
N VAL A 323 -10.58 -5.56 -10.43
CA VAL A 323 -11.04 -6.55 -11.42
C VAL A 323 -12.46 -7.04 -11.06
N ALA A 324 -12.72 -7.33 -9.79
CA ALA A 324 -14.03 -7.81 -9.35
C ALA A 324 -15.18 -6.79 -9.54
N ARG A 325 -14.86 -5.49 -9.47
CA ARG A 325 -15.85 -4.41 -9.70
C ARG A 325 -16.23 -4.22 -11.15
N ARG A 326 -15.44 -4.74 -12.10
CA ARG A 326 -15.73 -4.62 -13.51
C ARG A 326 -16.74 -5.70 -13.91
N HIS A 327 -17.75 -5.32 -14.70
CA HIS A 327 -18.69 -6.26 -15.31
C HIS A 327 -18.11 -6.73 -16.64
N PHE A 328 -17.67 -7.99 -16.69
CA PHE A 328 -17.21 -8.63 -17.91
C PHE A 328 -18.39 -9.27 -18.66
N ARG A 329 -18.30 -9.27 -20.00
CA ARG A 329 -19.28 -9.90 -20.89
C ARG A 329 -18.69 -11.09 -21.64
N SER A 330 -17.37 -11.07 -21.89
CA SER A 330 -16.66 -12.16 -22.55
C SER A 330 -16.58 -13.39 -21.63
N GLU A 331 -16.60 -14.58 -22.23
CA GLU A 331 -16.50 -15.84 -21.50
C GLU A 331 -15.26 -15.91 -20.61
N LEU A 332 -14.09 -15.57 -21.19
CA LEU A 332 -12.81 -15.55 -20.45
C LEU A 332 -12.82 -14.51 -19.32
N GLY A 333 -13.46 -13.35 -19.54
CA GLY A 333 -13.60 -12.32 -18.52
C GLY A 333 -14.49 -12.78 -17.37
N LEU A 334 -15.61 -13.44 -17.65
CA LEU A 334 -16.52 -14.01 -16.65
C LEU A 334 -15.84 -15.13 -15.85
N GLN A 335 -15.10 -16.01 -16.51
CA GLN A 335 -14.33 -17.07 -15.84
C GLN A 335 -13.27 -16.47 -14.91
N MET A 336 -12.54 -15.45 -15.36
CA MET A 336 -11.56 -14.73 -14.56
C MET A 336 -12.24 -14.05 -13.34
N GLN A 337 -13.37 -13.40 -13.56
CA GLN A 337 -14.12 -12.74 -12.48
C GLN A 337 -14.65 -13.74 -11.45
N SER A 338 -15.18 -14.90 -11.85
CA SER A 338 -15.64 -15.93 -10.91
C SER A 338 -14.51 -16.47 -10.06
N THR A 339 -13.38 -16.81 -10.66
CA THR A 339 -12.20 -17.30 -9.93
C THR A 339 -11.68 -16.26 -8.92
N LEU A 340 -11.65 -14.99 -9.31
CA LEU A 340 -11.17 -13.91 -8.43
C LEU A 340 -12.17 -13.55 -7.34
N SER A 341 -13.48 -13.66 -7.60
CA SER A 341 -14.52 -13.38 -6.62
C SER A 341 -14.52 -14.36 -5.45
N GLU A 342 -14.12 -15.61 -5.66
CA GLU A 342 -13.93 -16.60 -4.59
C GLU A 342 -12.78 -16.22 -3.64
N ALA A 343 -11.69 -15.69 -4.17
CA ALA A 343 -10.53 -15.26 -3.38
C ALA A 343 -10.73 -13.90 -2.70
N LEU A 344 -11.55 -13.02 -3.27
CA LEU A 344 -11.70 -11.63 -2.85
C LEU A 344 -12.03 -11.44 -1.35
N PRO A 345 -13.00 -12.16 -0.74
CA PRO A 345 -13.32 -11.98 0.67
C PRO A 345 -12.13 -12.21 1.59
N SER A 346 -11.34 -13.24 1.30
CA SER A 346 -10.13 -13.58 2.08
C SER A 346 -9.06 -12.48 1.96
N PHE A 347 -8.85 -11.94 0.76
CA PHE A 347 -7.91 -10.84 0.54
C PHE A 347 -8.36 -9.54 1.19
N VAL A 348 -9.66 -9.20 1.14
CA VAL A 348 -10.21 -8.01 1.80
C VAL A 348 -10.09 -8.12 3.32
N GLN A 349 -10.34 -9.29 3.87
CA GLN A 349 -10.14 -9.55 5.30
C GLN A 349 -8.67 -9.43 5.68
N LEU A 350 -7.76 -9.99 4.89
CA LEU A 350 -6.33 -9.89 5.09
C LEU A 350 -5.85 -8.43 5.00
N GLU A 351 -6.31 -7.69 4.01
CA GLU A 351 -6.01 -6.25 3.87
C GLU A 351 -6.45 -5.45 5.09
N LYS A 352 -7.66 -5.73 5.62
CA LYS A 352 -8.19 -5.07 6.81
C LYS A 352 -7.30 -5.35 8.03
N ILE A 353 -6.87 -6.60 8.21
CA ILE A 353 -5.97 -7.01 9.29
C ILE A 353 -4.62 -6.30 9.13
N LEU A 354 -4.04 -6.29 7.92
CA LEU A 354 -2.75 -5.66 7.64
C LEU A 354 -2.78 -4.14 7.82
N LYS A 355 -3.86 -3.47 7.40
CA LYS A 355 -4.06 -2.03 7.65
C LYS A 355 -4.26 -1.71 9.14
N GLY A 356 -4.91 -2.60 9.88
CA GLY A 356 -5.01 -2.50 11.34
C GLY A 356 -3.63 -2.59 12.01
N TYR A 357 -2.80 -3.51 11.51
CA TYR A 357 -1.42 -3.70 11.99
C TYR A 357 -0.53 -2.47 11.74
N ASP A 358 -0.69 -1.79 10.60
CA ASP A 358 0.08 -0.59 10.24
C ASP A 358 -0.14 0.58 11.21
N ARG A 359 -1.36 0.72 11.71
CA ARG A 359 -1.70 1.71 12.74
C ARG A 359 -0.97 1.44 14.07
N ARG A 360 -0.59 0.19 14.33
CA ARG A 360 0.13 -0.26 15.53
C ARG A 360 1.66 -0.13 15.40
N GLY A 361 2.21 -0.04 14.19
CA GLY A 361 3.64 0.05 13.93
C GLY A 361 4.32 1.32 14.45
N ASN A 362 3.56 2.37 14.77
CA ASN A 362 4.05 3.56 15.45
C ASN A 362 3.84 3.42 16.97
N PHE A 363 4.87 3.74 17.77
CA PHE A 363 4.82 3.70 19.24
C PHE A 363 3.58 4.42 19.82
N LEU A 364 3.23 5.58 19.30
CA LEU A 364 2.02 6.32 19.67
C LEU A 364 0.74 5.61 19.21
N GLY A 365 0.75 4.99 18.03
CA GLY A 365 -0.37 4.19 17.54
C GLY A 365 -0.61 2.97 18.42
N LEU A 366 0.45 2.24 18.80
CA LEU A 366 0.37 1.13 19.74
C LEU A 366 -0.18 1.57 21.10
N PHE A 367 0.31 2.68 21.63
CA PHE A 367 -0.16 3.22 22.91
C PHE A 367 -1.64 3.58 22.87
N PHE A 368 -2.11 4.29 21.83
CA PHE A 368 -3.49 4.76 21.77
C PHE A 368 -4.47 3.70 21.25
N THR A 369 -4.07 2.84 20.32
CA THR A 369 -4.99 1.81 19.78
C THR A 369 -5.11 0.61 20.70
N ASP A 370 -4.01 0.15 21.29
CA ASP A 370 -4.01 -1.04 22.13
C ASP A 370 -4.36 -0.70 23.58
N ALA A 371 -3.94 0.47 24.11
CA ALA A 371 -4.35 0.92 25.44
C ALA A 371 -5.86 1.19 25.53
N PHE A 372 -6.48 1.66 24.43
CA PHE A 372 -7.91 1.94 24.38
C PHE A 372 -8.71 0.94 23.54
N MET A 373 -8.07 -0.11 23.03
CA MET A 373 -8.71 -1.13 22.17
C MET A 373 -9.59 -0.55 21.03
N LEU A 374 -9.13 0.52 20.42
CA LEU A 374 -9.84 1.22 19.33
C LEU A 374 -9.57 0.60 17.94
N SER A 375 -9.05 -0.62 17.88
CA SER A 375 -8.71 -1.33 16.64
C SER A 375 -9.71 -2.40 16.27
#